data_8e288def14b571b63f19eee21d9316b0
#
_entry.id   8e288def14b571b63f19eee21d9316b0
#
_cell.length_a   1.000
_cell.length_b   1.000
_cell.length_c   1.000
_cell.angle_alpha   90.00
_cell.angle_beta   90.00
_cell.angle_gamma   90.00
#
_symmetry.space_group_name_H-M   'P 1'
#
loop_
_entity.id
_entity.type
_entity.pdbx_description
1 polymer ?
#
loop_
_entity_poly.entity_id
_entity_poly.type
_entity_poly.pdbx_seq_one_letter_code
_entity_poly.pdbx_strand_id
1 'polypeptide(L)'
;MKSIAELKKIVIDRIESRKEEIIALGNTLLHMPELGYCEVKTAAKVKEELEKLGLVCRTGLAVTGIRADIACGNGEGPHIALMGELDALPVPSHPFADKTTGAAHACGHHAQLTQMLAAADALVPVVKELSGSLSFIAVPAEEFQALDYCRKLMAEEKIRYCGGKPEFIRLGVLDDIDMVLLIHAGHDTFTPESYNGFCMKEIIFEGKAAHGGLRPWAGKNAAAMARQALNMIDAQRDTFDDKDSVRIHGIISDGGNAVNVVPAKAVLELQIRAKTPEAVANACKVVDRCVKAAAMAFCGNVTIHNLGGYMPYKSSENLNKLHGDNLMELSGKVLGNFGHRGSSTDMGDVSMLLPALHAYSGGFAGSPHGADFVVEDPVLAYVEGAKLLAMDVVALLGEGAEKGREIAAETPVMNKETYLEYKEKMSSKEECKYDQA
;
A
#
# COMPACT_ATOMS: atom_id res chain seq x y z
N MET A 1 5.04 15.19 35.47
CA MET A 1 4.85 14.96 34.02
C MET A 1 4.65 16.30 33.32
N LYS A 2 5.28 16.51 32.20
CA LYS A 2 5.05 17.71 31.37
C LYS A 2 3.68 17.64 30.71
N SER A 3 3.09 18.79 30.45
CA SER A 3 1.82 18.88 29.72
C SER A 3 2.01 18.49 28.23
N ILE A 4 0.92 18.10 27.55
CA ILE A 4 0.93 17.83 26.10
C ILE A 4 1.51 19.04 25.34
N ALA A 5 1.15 20.26 25.69
CA ALA A 5 1.65 21.47 25.04
C ALA A 5 3.17 21.65 25.22
N GLU A 6 3.71 21.37 26.42
CA GLU A 6 5.17 21.41 26.65
C GLU A 6 5.89 20.33 25.86
N LEU A 7 5.34 19.10 25.80
CA LEU A 7 5.95 18.02 25.06
C LEU A 7 5.91 18.28 23.56
N LYS A 8 4.80 18.76 23.00
CA LYS A 8 4.72 19.18 21.58
C LYS A 8 5.79 20.21 21.25
N LYS A 9 5.94 21.25 22.10
CA LYS A 9 6.98 22.24 21.90
C LYS A 9 8.38 21.61 21.88
N ILE A 10 8.69 20.70 22.80
CA ILE A 10 10.00 20.04 22.87
C ILE A 10 10.29 19.24 21.60
N VAL A 11 9.33 18.44 21.10
CA VAL A 11 9.56 17.64 19.90
C VAL A 11 9.65 18.51 18.64
N ILE A 12 8.86 19.57 18.53
CA ILE A 12 8.94 20.56 17.44
C ILE A 12 10.29 21.25 17.44
N ASP A 13 10.73 21.79 18.58
CA ASP A 13 12.00 22.50 18.71
C ASP A 13 13.19 21.57 18.37
N ARG A 14 13.13 20.30 18.76
CA ARG A 14 14.17 19.32 18.40
C ARG A 14 14.21 19.05 16.90
N ILE A 15 13.08 18.80 16.25
CA ILE A 15 13.01 18.58 14.80
C ILE A 15 13.51 19.83 14.06
N GLU A 16 13.08 21.02 14.46
CA GLU A 16 13.52 22.27 13.83
C GLU A 16 15.04 22.48 14.00
N SER A 17 15.59 22.17 15.17
CA SER A 17 17.04 22.31 15.42
C SER A 17 17.90 21.36 14.57
N ARG A 18 17.31 20.28 14.04
CA ARG A 18 17.98 19.28 13.19
C ARG A 18 17.51 19.30 11.74
N LYS A 19 16.85 20.37 11.33
CA LYS A 19 16.24 20.52 10.01
C LYS A 19 17.18 20.16 8.86
N GLU A 20 18.41 20.68 8.87
CA GLU A 20 19.38 20.43 7.80
C GLU A 20 19.81 18.94 7.75
N GLU A 21 19.95 18.29 8.90
CA GLU A 21 20.27 16.87 8.98
C GLU A 21 19.11 16.00 8.46
N ILE A 22 17.88 16.38 8.76
CA ILE A 22 16.67 15.70 8.28
C ILE A 22 16.56 15.82 6.76
N ILE A 23 16.77 17.00 6.21
CA ILE A 23 16.80 17.21 4.75
C ILE A 23 17.90 16.38 4.09
N ALA A 24 19.10 16.35 4.69
CA ALA A 24 20.21 15.54 4.18
C ALA A 24 19.89 14.04 4.21
N LEU A 25 19.20 13.55 5.26
CA LEU A 25 18.71 12.15 5.34
C LEU A 25 17.70 11.86 4.23
N GLY A 26 16.71 12.73 4.02
CA GLY A 26 15.72 12.60 2.96
C GLY A 26 16.37 12.53 1.58
N ASN A 27 17.35 13.40 1.32
CA ASN A 27 18.12 13.37 0.08
C ASN A 27 18.95 12.08 -0.06
N THR A 28 19.50 11.56 1.03
CA THR A 28 20.23 10.28 1.01
C THR A 28 19.31 9.13 0.59
N LEU A 29 18.15 9.03 1.21
CA LEU A 29 17.15 8.00 0.89
C LEU A 29 16.59 8.15 -0.53
N LEU A 30 16.35 9.38 -1.00
CA LEU A 30 15.93 9.67 -2.38
C LEU A 30 16.88 9.06 -3.42
N HIS A 31 18.19 9.03 -3.13
CA HIS A 31 19.21 8.49 -4.03
C HIS A 31 19.52 6.99 -3.81
N MET A 32 18.68 6.29 -3.02
CA MET A 32 18.81 4.86 -2.74
C MET A 32 17.54 4.07 -3.13
N PRO A 33 16.95 4.31 -4.33
CA PRO A 33 15.71 3.65 -4.68
C PRO A 33 15.93 2.15 -4.95
N GLU A 34 15.12 1.31 -4.33
CA GLU A 34 15.13 -0.15 -4.51
C GLU A 34 13.70 -0.66 -4.73
N LEU A 35 13.51 -1.66 -5.59
CA LEU A 35 12.21 -2.24 -5.87
C LEU A 35 11.70 -3.10 -4.70
N GLY A 36 10.41 -3.32 -4.64
CA GLY A 36 9.77 -4.10 -3.60
C GLY A 36 10.39 -5.47 -3.36
N TYR A 37 10.57 -5.82 -2.09
CA TYR A 37 11.30 -6.99 -1.58
C TYR A 37 12.80 -7.05 -1.95
N CYS A 38 13.35 -5.98 -2.50
CA CYS A 38 14.78 -5.82 -2.80
C CYS A 38 15.43 -4.67 -2.02
N GLU A 39 14.77 -4.08 -1.05
CA GLU A 39 15.12 -2.84 -0.34
C GLU A 39 16.22 -3.04 0.71
N VAL A 40 17.32 -3.69 0.32
CA VAL A 40 18.39 -4.10 1.26
C VAL A 40 19.17 -2.91 1.80
N LYS A 41 19.52 -1.95 0.93
CA LYS A 41 20.29 -0.76 1.33
C LYS A 41 19.41 0.22 2.10
N THR A 42 18.19 0.43 1.63
CA THR A 42 17.20 1.30 2.29
C THR A 42 16.90 0.79 3.69
N ALA A 43 16.63 -0.52 3.84
CA ALA A 43 16.42 -1.17 5.12
C ALA A 43 17.64 -1.04 6.04
N ALA A 44 18.86 -1.26 5.52
CA ALA A 44 20.09 -1.11 6.29
C ALA A 44 20.26 0.34 6.79
N LYS A 45 19.90 1.34 5.97
CA LYS A 45 19.96 2.75 6.36
C LYS A 45 18.94 3.09 7.44
N VAL A 46 17.69 2.63 7.32
CA VAL A 46 16.67 2.80 8.37
C VAL A 46 17.12 2.16 9.69
N LYS A 47 17.66 0.92 9.63
CA LYS A 47 18.22 0.25 10.79
C LYS A 47 19.32 1.07 11.46
N GLU A 48 20.29 1.56 10.68
CA GLU A 48 21.39 2.41 11.18
C GLU A 48 20.86 3.63 11.95
N GLU A 49 19.88 4.34 11.39
CA GLU A 49 19.32 5.54 12.03
C GLU A 49 18.57 5.21 13.33
N LEU A 50 17.78 4.13 13.37
CA LEU A 50 17.09 3.70 14.58
C LEU A 50 18.08 3.21 15.66
N GLU A 51 19.14 2.49 15.28
CA GLU A 51 20.19 2.04 16.22
C GLU A 51 21.00 3.19 16.82
N LYS A 52 21.20 4.32 16.10
CA LYS A 52 21.80 5.55 16.65
C LYS A 52 20.97 6.13 17.81
N LEU A 53 19.68 5.87 17.84
CA LEU A 53 18.77 6.28 18.93
C LEU A 53 18.76 5.27 20.10
N GLY A 54 19.58 4.21 20.04
CA GLY A 54 19.64 3.16 21.03
C GLY A 54 18.52 2.11 20.92
N LEU A 55 17.79 2.08 19.81
CA LEU A 55 16.72 1.13 19.59
C LEU A 55 17.26 -0.20 19.04
N VAL A 56 16.63 -1.30 19.43
CA VAL A 56 16.95 -2.64 18.93
C VAL A 56 16.02 -3.01 17.79
N CYS A 57 16.58 -3.24 16.60
CA CYS A 57 15.80 -3.52 15.39
C CYS A 57 15.62 -5.02 15.17
N ARG A 58 14.37 -5.47 15.00
CA ARG A 58 14.04 -6.75 14.37
C ARG A 58 14.05 -6.53 12.85
N THR A 59 14.81 -7.35 12.13
CA THR A 59 15.03 -7.23 10.68
C THR A 59 14.61 -8.49 9.93
N GLY A 60 14.49 -8.39 8.59
CA GLY A 60 14.11 -9.52 7.76
C GLY A 60 12.64 -9.89 7.86
N LEU A 61 11.80 -8.98 8.37
CA LEU A 61 10.35 -9.15 8.43
C LEU A 61 9.80 -9.02 7.02
N ALA A 62 9.11 -10.05 6.53
CA ALA A 62 8.70 -10.12 5.13
C ALA A 62 9.84 -9.72 4.18
N VAL A 63 10.99 -10.40 4.28
CA VAL A 63 12.24 -10.25 3.50
C VAL A 63 13.13 -9.09 3.94
N THR A 64 12.67 -7.84 3.83
CA THR A 64 13.51 -6.64 4.08
C THR A 64 12.98 -5.74 5.19
N GLY A 65 11.77 -5.97 5.68
CA GLY A 65 11.13 -5.11 6.65
C GLY A 65 11.80 -5.06 8.02
N ILE A 66 11.57 -3.97 8.73
CA ILE A 66 12.17 -3.64 10.03
C ILE A 66 11.09 -3.21 11.02
N ARG A 67 11.25 -3.61 12.28
CA ARG A 67 10.49 -3.05 13.41
C ARG A 67 11.43 -2.82 14.59
N ALA A 68 11.32 -1.66 15.23
CA ALA A 68 11.98 -1.32 16.48
C ALA A 68 10.95 -0.80 17.49
N ASP A 69 11.01 -1.30 18.72
CA ASP A 69 10.02 -1.03 19.76
C ASP A 69 10.66 -0.29 20.94
N ILE A 70 9.88 0.61 21.59
CA ILE A 70 10.28 1.26 22.83
C ILE A 70 9.07 1.41 23.74
N ALA A 71 9.23 1.00 25.01
CA ALA A 71 8.24 1.24 26.04
C ALA A 71 8.27 2.71 26.49
N CYS A 72 7.11 3.32 26.67
CA CYS A 72 6.95 4.64 27.26
C CYS A 72 6.92 4.55 28.78
N GLY A 73 7.29 5.59 29.45
CA GLY A 73 7.28 5.87 30.89
C GLY A 73 6.82 4.75 31.81
N ASN A 74 5.51 4.62 32.02
CA ASN A 74 4.91 3.60 32.88
C ASN A 74 4.49 2.31 32.13
N GLY A 75 4.64 2.25 30.81
CA GLY A 75 4.23 1.11 29.98
C GLY A 75 2.71 0.89 29.86
N GLU A 76 1.90 1.64 30.58
CA GLU A 76 0.45 1.52 30.54
C GLU A 76 -0.15 2.44 29.48
N GLY A 77 -0.83 1.89 28.50
CA GLY A 77 -1.45 2.67 27.40
C GLY A 77 -1.38 1.93 26.06
N PRO A 78 -1.88 2.56 25.01
CA PRO A 78 -1.89 1.95 23.69
C PRO A 78 -0.48 1.84 23.08
N HIS A 79 -0.36 0.89 22.17
CA HIS A 79 0.85 0.68 21.37
C HIS A 79 0.66 1.30 19.98
N ILE A 80 1.40 2.35 19.69
CA ILE A 80 1.29 3.09 18.43
C ILE A 80 2.45 2.73 17.50
N ALA A 81 2.16 2.42 16.23
CA ALA A 81 3.18 2.28 15.20
C ALA A 81 3.26 3.53 14.34
N LEU A 82 4.46 4.10 14.20
CA LEU A 82 4.81 5.00 13.13
C LEU A 82 5.38 4.17 11.97
N MET A 83 4.82 4.32 10.77
CA MET A 83 5.15 3.47 9.63
C MET A 83 5.70 4.29 8.46
N GLY A 84 6.68 3.72 7.75
CA GLY A 84 7.17 4.20 6.47
C GLY A 84 7.43 3.03 5.52
N GLU A 85 7.34 3.27 4.22
CA GLU A 85 7.48 2.29 3.16
C GLU A 85 8.89 2.32 2.57
N LEU A 86 9.47 1.14 2.30
CA LEU A 86 10.87 1.00 1.90
C LEU A 86 11.08 1.11 0.39
N ASP A 87 10.07 0.72 -0.39
CA ASP A 87 10.20 0.46 -1.82
C ASP A 87 10.09 1.70 -2.71
N ALA A 88 10.51 1.50 -3.95
CA ALA A 88 10.46 2.45 -5.05
C ALA A 88 9.86 1.79 -6.30
N LEU A 89 9.54 2.61 -7.28
CA LEU A 89 8.87 2.23 -8.54
C LEU A 89 9.86 2.09 -9.70
N PRO A 90 9.60 1.21 -10.70
CA PRO A 90 10.37 1.17 -11.93
C PRO A 90 9.99 2.33 -12.86
N VAL A 91 10.63 3.48 -12.68
CA VAL A 91 10.48 4.69 -13.53
C VAL A 91 11.85 5.09 -14.08
N PRO A 92 12.38 4.40 -15.09
CA PRO A 92 13.76 4.59 -15.57
C PRO A 92 14.01 5.97 -16.18
N SER A 93 12.97 6.71 -16.54
CA SER A 93 13.06 8.10 -17.03
C SER A 93 13.11 9.14 -15.93
N HIS A 94 12.96 8.75 -14.66
CA HIS A 94 13.06 9.68 -13.52
C HIS A 94 14.51 10.18 -13.35
N PRO A 95 14.77 11.47 -13.02
CA PRO A 95 16.12 12.03 -12.92
C PRO A 95 17.01 11.35 -11.87
N PHE A 96 16.40 10.76 -10.83
CA PHE A 96 17.10 10.03 -9.77
C PHE A 96 16.92 8.51 -9.84
N ALA A 97 16.55 7.97 -11.03
CA ALA A 97 16.42 6.54 -11.20
C ALA A 97 17.76 5.81 -11.07
N ASP A 98 17.76 4.68 -10.37
CA ASP A 98 18.90 3.75 -10.40
C ASP A 98 19.12 3.25 -11.84
N LYS A 99 20.35 3.37 -12.33
CA LYS A 99 20.69 3.10 -13.74
C LYS A 99 20.61 1.62 -14.10
N THR A 100 20.63 0.72 -13.13
CA THR A 100 20.63 -0.72 -13.34
C THR A 100 19.22 -1.28 -13.28
N THR A 101 18.45 -0.87 -12.27
CA THR A 101 17.11 -1.39 -11.99
C THR A 101 16.00 -0.52 -12.56
N GLY A 102 16.27 0.74 -12.84
CA GLY A 102 15.27 1.74 -13.21
C GLY A 102 14.40 2.18 -12.03
N ALA A 103 14.71 1.75 -10.80
CA ALA A 103 13.96 2.12 -9.61
C ALA A 103 14.08 3.63 -9.32
N ALA A 104 12.98 4.28 -8.93
CA ALA A 104 12.94 5.68 -8.52
C ALA A 104 11.87 5.92 -7.47
N HIS A 105 12.11 6.83 -6.53
CA HIS A 105 11.13 7.21 -5.52
C HIS A 105 10.03 8.15 -6.09
N ALA A 106 9.36 7.67 -7.15
CA ALA A 106 8.30 8.39 -7.83
C ALA A 106 6.91 8.32 -7.12
N CYS A 107 6.86 7.67 -5.94
CA CYS A 107 5.73 7.71 -5.00
C CYS A 107 6.08 8.45 -3.69
N GLY A 108 7.36 8.77 -3.48
CA GLY A 108 7.80 9.57 -2.34
C GLY A 108 8.01 8.81 -1.03
N HIS A 109 8.11 7.47 -1.05
CA HIS A 109 8.30 6.64 0.16
C HIS A 109 9.54 7.03 0.98
N HIS A 110 10.61 7.51 0.35
CA HIS A 110 11.78 8.06 1.06
C HIS A 110 11.43 9.20 2.02
N ALA A 111 10.38 10.00 1.71
CA ALA A 111 9.94 11.06 2.61
C ALA A 111 9.22 10.51 3.84
N GLN A 112 8.41 9.47 3.69
CA GLN A 112 7.76 8.79 4.81
C GLN A 112 8.79 8.24 5.80
N LEU A 113 9.83 7.54 5.28
CA LEU A 113 10.93 7.02 6.12
C LEU A 113 11.66 8.16 6.82
N THR A 114 11.93 9.27 6.12
CA THR A 114 12.58 10.46 6.69
C THR A 114 11.74 11.05 7.81
N GLN A 115 10.44 11.21 7.60
CA GLN A 115 9.50 11.75 8.60
C GLN A 115 9.41 10.83 9.82
N MET A 116 9.30 9.52 9.62
CA MET A 116 9.28 8.52 10.70
C MET A 116 10.57 8.55 11.53
N LEU A 117 11.73 8.58 10.89
CA LEU A 117 13.04 8.61 11.55
C LEU A 117 13.26 9.93 12.31
N ALA A 118 12.86 11.06 11.73
CA ALA A 118 12.96 12.35 12.41
C ALA A 118 11.98 12.46 13.60
N ALA A 119 10.77 11.90 13.47
CA ALA A 119 9.83 11.79 14.59
C ALA A 119 10.39 10.87 15.70
N ALA A 120 11.03 9.75 15.33
CA ALA A 120 11.70 8.87 16.29
C ALA A 120 12.79 9.60 17.08
N ASP A 121 13.66 10.37 16.39
CA ASP A 121 14.69 11.16 17.03
C ASP A 121 14.14 12.18 18.03
N ALA A 122 12.97 12.75 17.75
CA ALA A 122 12.33 13.71 18.65
C ALA A 122 11.58 13.05 19.81
N LEU A 123 11.00 11.88 19.60
CA LEU A 123 10.16 11.19 20.59
C LEU A 123 10.97 10.38 21.60
N VAL A 124 12.04 9.69 21.18
CA VAL A 124 12.85 8.84 22.07
C VAL A 124 13.36 9.58 23.32
N PRO A 125 13.85 10.84 23.25
CA PRO A 125 14.27 11.57 24.45
C PRO A 125 13.16 11.89 25.43
N VAL A 126 11.92 11.99 24.97
CA VAL A 126 10.74 12.34 25.81
C VAL A 126 9.87 11.12 26.16
N VAL A 127 10.22 9.95 25.71
CA VAL A 127 9.41 8.72 25.86
C VAL A 127 9.01 8.42 27.31
N LYS A 128 9.84 8.82 28.30
CA LYS A 128 9.55 8.65 29.73
C LYS A 128 8.38 9.51 30.24
N GLU A 129 8.01 10.54 29.51
CA GLU A 129 6.88 11.42 29.83
C GLU A 129 5.57 10.96 29.14
N LEU A 130 5.64 9.93 28.30
CA LEU A 130 4.52 9.34 27.56
C LEU A 130 4.04 8.05 28.25
N SER A 131 2.84 7.59 27.89
CA SER A 131 2.24 6.34 28.39
C SER A 131 1.98 5.37 27.23
N GLY A 132 2.18 4.05 27.46
CA GLY A 132 2.02 3.03 26.42
C GLY A 132 3.32 2.61 25.77
N SER A 133 3.35 2.42 24.47
CA SER A 133 4.54 2.03 23.71
C SER A 133 4.53 2.55 22.27
N LEU A 134 5.73 2.59 21.67
CA LEU A 134 5.91 3.00 20.28
C LEU A 134 6.64 1.91 19.50
N SER A 135 6.22 1.72 18.26
CA SER A 135 6.94 0.97 17.22
C SER A 135 7.30 1.89 16.06
N PHE A 136 8.52 1.75 15.56
CA PHE A 136 8.96 2.35 14.30
C PHE A 136 9.09 1.21 13.30
N ILE A 137 8.26 1.26 12.24
CA ILE A 137 8.10 0.15 11.30
C ILE A 137 8.44 0.62 9.89
N ALA A 138 9.43 -0.02 9.27
CA ALA A 138 9.71 0.14 7.85
C ALA A 138 9.18 -1.10 7.11
N VAL A 139 8.16 -0.91 6.28
CA VAL A 139 7.45 -1.97 5.59
C VAL A 139 7.92 -2.09 4.14
N PRO A 140 8.17 -3.33 3.62
CA PRO A 140 8.57 -3.52 2.22
C PRO A 140 7.38 -3.51 1.26
N ALA A 141 7.67 -3.34 -0.04
CA ALA A 141 6.82 -3.71 -1.16
C ALA A 141 5.35 -3.22 -1.08
N GLU A 142 5.14 -1.91 -0.89
CA GLU A 142 3.79 -1.32 -0.95
C GLU A 142 3.24 -1.36 -2.38
N GLU A 143 4.08 -1.20 -3.39
CA GLU A 143 3.69 -0.90 -4.77
C GLU A 143 3.25 -2.13 -5.58
N PHE A 144 2.81 -3.18 -5.06
CA PHE A 144 2.26 -4.37 -5.73
C PHE A 144 2.81 -4.60 -7.16
N GLN A 145 4.13 -4.54 -7.32
CA GLN A 145 4.85 -4.65 -8.59
C GLN A 145 5.80 -5.86 -8.59
N ALA A 146 6.52 -6.05 -9.69
CA ALA A 146 7.44 -7.17 -9.84
C ALA A 146 6.80 -8.54 -9.57
N LEU A 147 5.60 -8.79 -10.13
CA LEU A 147 4.81 -10.00 -9.89
C LEU A 147 5.58 -11.30 -10.12
N ASP A 148 6.48 -11.35 -11.11
CA ASP A 148 7.32 -12.54 -11.35
C ASP A 148 8.30 -12.80 -10.20
N TYR A 149 8.84 -11.73 -9.60
CA TYR A 149 9.70 -11.87 -8.43
C TYR A 149 8.87 -12.25 -7.19
N CYS A 150 7.69 -11.69 -7.00
CA CYS A 150 6.76 -12.11 -5.97
C CYS A 150 6.39 -13.59 -6.09
N ARG A 151 6.08 -14.06 -7.30
CA ARG A 151 5.79 -15.49 -7.58
C ARG A 151 6.98 -16.38 -7.19
N LYS A 152 8.21 -15.94 -7.47
CA LYS A 152 9.42 -16.66 -7.06
C LYS A 152 9.53 -16.73 -5.53
N LEU A 153 9.36 -15.61 -4.83
CA LEU A 153 9.39 -15.58 -3.37
C LEU A 153 8.28 -16.42 -2.73
N MET A 154 7.08 -16.46 -3.35
CA MET A 154 6.00 -17.34 -2.93
C MET A 154 6.34 -18.82 -3.13
N ALA A 155 6.95 -19.17 -4.27
CA ALA A 155 7.42 -20.55 -4.54
C ALA A 155 8.53 -21.00 -3.58
N GLU A 156 9.32 -20.04 -3.08
CA GLU A 156 10.35 -20.25 -2.04
C GLU A 156 9.76 -20.17 -0.62
N GLU A 157 8.44 -20.03 -0.46
CA GLU A 157 7.73 -19.89 0.82
C GLU A 157 8.21 -18.71 1.69
N LYS A 158 8.85 -17.71 1.09
CA LYS A 158 9.33 -16.51 1.79
C LYS A 158 8.24 -15.50 2.08
N ILE A 159 7.26 -15.41 1.18
CA ILE A 159 6.07 -14.56 1.32
C ILE A 159 4.82 -15.34 0.90
N ARG A 160 3.66 -14.89 1.34
CA ARG A 160 2.34 -15.36 0.88
C ARG A 160 1.62 -14.30 0.07
N TYR A 161 1.85 -13.02 0.35
CA TYR A 161 1.20 -11.88 -0.30
C TYR A 161 2.25 -10.97 -0.95
N CYS A 162 1.88 -10.35 -2.08
CA CYS A 162 2.78 -9.44 -2.80
C CYS A 162 2.94 -8.07 -2.13
N GLY A 163 2.07 -7.68 -1.19
CA GLY A 163 2.19 -6.44 -0.42
C GLY A 163 2.81 -6.67 0.96
N GLY A 164 3.59 -5.71 1.42
CA GLY A 164 4.31 -5.82 2.69
C GLY A 164 3.41 -5.77 3.93
N LYS A 165 2.42 -4.88 3.96
CA LYS A 165 1.50 -4.77 5.11
C LYS A 165 0.60 -6.01 5.25
N PRO A 166 0.00 -6.57 4.18
CA PRO A 166 -0.65 -7.88 4.25
C PRO A 166 0.24 -8.99 4.81
N GLU A 167 1.50 -8.99 4.39
CA GLU A 167 2.48 -9.99 4.87
C GLU A 167 2.83 -9.77 6.35
N PHE A 168 2.95 -8.52 6.80
CA PHE A 168 3.14 -8.18 8.21
C PHE A 168 1.97 -8.62 9.08
N ILE A 169 0.73 -8.43 8.61
CA ILE A 169 -0.46 -8.92 9.30
C ILE A 169 -0.41 -10.45 9.42
N ARG A 170 -0.10 -11.16 8.33
CA ARG A 170 0.01 -12.63 8.33
C ARG A 170 1.06 -13.13 9.32
N LEU A 171 2.23 -12.47 9.35
CA LEU A 171 3.35 -12.83 10.22
C LEU A 171 3.16 -12.43 11.69
N GLY A 172 2.08 -11.74 12.02
CA GLY A 172 1.82 -11.25 13.38
C GLY A 172 2.67 -10.05 13.79
N VAL A 173 3.26 -9.35 12.83
CA VAL A 173 4.09 -8.17 13.11
C VAL A 173 3.28 -7.02 13.70
N LEU A 174 1.96 -6.97 13.44
CA LEU A 174 1.05 -5.93 13.93
C LEU A 174 0.09 -6.42 15.03
N ASP A 175 0.25 -7.64 15.57
CA ASP A 175 -0.72 -8.23 16.49
C ASP A 175 -0.79 -7.54 17.87
N ASP A 176 0.25 -6.83 18.26
CA ASP A 176 0.36 -6.07 19.51
C ASP A 176 0.24 -4.54 19.29
N ILE A 177 -0.12 -4.10 18.09
CA ILE A 177 -0.31 -2.68 17.75
C ILE A 177 -1.79 -2.31 17.87
N ASP A 178 -2.08 -1.17 18.49
CA ASP A 178 -3.43 -0.65 18.67
C ASP A 178 -3.81 0.37 17.59
N MET A 179 -2.86 1.07 16.97
CA MET A 179 -3.10 2.00 15.88
C MET A 179 -1.83 2.27 15.06
N VAL A 180 -2.01 2.68 13.80
CA VAL A 180 -0.91 2.96 12.87
C VAL A 180 -1.02 4.37 12.32
N LEU A 181 0.09 5.12 12.32
CA LEU A 181 0.22 6.45 11.75
C LEU A 181 1.24 6.43 10.61
N LEU A 182 0.83 6.93 9.44
CA LEU A 182 1.67 7.10 8.25
C LEU A 182 1.33 8.44 7.58
N ILE A 183 2.34 9.23 7.21
CA ILE A 183 2.18 10.44 6.39
C ILE A 183 2.86 10.21 5.06
N HIS A 184 2.06 10.18 4.00
CA HIS A 184 2.50 9.96 2.62
C HIS A 184 2.93 11.29 1.95
N ALA A 185 3.74 11.19 0.90
CA ALA A 185 4.09 12.31 0.04
C ALA A 185 2.90 12.79 -0.81
N GLY A 186 2.75 14.09 -0.96
CA GLY A 186 1.68 14.69 -1.77
C GLY A 186 2.00 16.10 -2.25
N HIS A 187 1.15 16.65 -3.10
CA HIS A 187 1.22 18.06 -3.48
C HIS A 187 0.70 18.96 -2.36
N ASP A 188 -0.34 18.50 -1.67
CA ASP A 188 -1.01 19.20 -0.59
C ASP A 188 -0.98 18.38 0.72
N THR A 189 -1.26 19.05 1.83
CA THR A 189 -1.47 18.42 3.13
C THR A 189 -2.95 18.12 3.31
N PHE A 190 -3.31 16.83 3.38
CA PHE A 190 -4.70 16.38 3.49
C PHE A 190 -4.82 14.96 4.07
N THR A 191 -6.05 14.56 4.40
CA THR A 191 -6.42 13.16 4.65
C THR A 191 -7.54 12.73 3.71
N PRO A 192 -7.51 11.50 3.17
CA PRO A 192 -8.65 10.90 2.47
C PRO A 192 -9.64 10.31 3.48
N GLU A 193 -10.92 10.22 3.12
CA GLU A 193 -11.88 9.43 3.89
C GLU A 193 -11.71 7.94 3.62
N SER A 194 -11.48 7.58 2.34
CA SER A 194 -11.32 6.19 1.94
C SER A 194 -10.65 6.06 0.56
N TYR A 195 -10.08 4.88 0.33
CA TYR A 195 -9.58 4.45 -0.98
C TYR A 195 -10.25 3.16 -1.43
N ASN A 196 -10.29 2.93 -2.75
CA ASN A 196 -10.66 1.64 -3.29
C ASN A 196 -9.66 0.55 -2.85
N GLY A 197 -10.19 -0.63 -2.53
CA GLY A 197 -9.41 -1.87 -2.60
C GLY A 197 -9.34 -2.37 -4.04
N PHE A 198 -8.52 -3.40 -4.27
CA PHE A 198 -8.49 -4.05 -5.57
C PHE A 198 -8.18 -5.55 -5.49
N CYS A 199 -8.54 -6.26 -6.55
CA CYS A 199 -8.10 -7.62 -6.86
C CYS A 199 -7.46 -7.63 -8.25
N MET A 200 -6.27 -8.23 -8.37
CA MET A 200 -5.67 -8.54 -9.67
C MET A 200 -6.01 -9.95 -10.13
N LYS A 201 -6.26 -10.10 -11.42
CA LYS A 201 -6.49 -11.38 -12.05
C LYS A 201 -5.62 -11.55 -13.30
N GLU A 202 -5.03 -12.73 -13.43
CA GLU A 202 -4.45 -13.24 -14.67
C GLU A 202 -5.38 -14.33 -15.20
N ILE A 203 -5.84 -14.16 -16.42
CA ILE A 203 -6.82 -15.05 -17.06
C ILE A 203 -6.19 -15.63 -18.30
N ILE A 204 -6.02 -16.95 -18.30
CA ILE A 204 -5.39 -17.68 -19.39
C ILE A 204 -6.47 -18.43 -20.16
N PHE A 205 -6.74 -17.99 -21.40
CA PHE A 205 -7.61 -18.69 -22.32
C PHE A 205 -6.81 -19.69 -23.14
N GLU A 206 -7.34 -20.92 -23.22
CA GLU A 206 -6.76 -22.01 -24.02
C GLU A 206 -7.75 -22.45 -25.10
N GLY A 207 -7.28 -22.42 -26.32
CA GLY A 207 -8.01 -22.82 -27.52
C GLY A 207 -7.28 -23.88 -28.31
N LYS A 208 -7.35 -23.78 -29.65
CA LYS A 208 -6.70 -24.69 -30.58
C LYS A 208 -6.17 -23.95 -31.80
N ALA A 209 -4.87 -24.13 -32.10
CA ALA A 209 -4.29 -23.55 -33.30
C ALA A 209 -4.84 -24.15 -34.58
N ALA A 210 -4.95 -23.32 -35.61
CA ALA A 210 -5.27 -23.74 -36.97
C ALA A 210 -4.69 -22.73 -37.98
N HIS A 211 -4.53 -23.15 -39.22
CA HIS A 211 -4.12 -22.22 -40.29
C HIS A 211 -5.27 -21.26 -40.63
N GLY A 212 -5.07 -19.96 -40.36
CA GLY A 212 -6.11 -18.95 -40.44
C GLY A 212 -6.75 -18.73 -41.81
N GLY A 213 -5.97 -18.96 -42.90
CA GLY A 213 -6.47 -18.84 -44.27
C GLY A 213 -6.98 -20.16 -44.87
N LEU A 214 -6.48 -21.32 -44.40
CA LEU A 214 -6.80 -22.61 -45.01
C LEU A 214 -7.95 -23.34 -44.30
N ARG A 215 -7.88 -23.42 -42.95
CA ARG A 215 -8.83 -24.19 -42.13
C ARG A 215 -9.13 -23.53 -40.80
N PRO A 216 -9.56 -22.25 -40.77
CA PRO A 216 -9.83 -21.52 -39.50
C PRO A 216 -10.89 -22.21 -38.62
N TRP A 217 -11.85 -22.93 -39.23
CA TRP A 217 -12.90 -23.69 -38.52
C TRP A 217 -12.38 -24.88 -37.73
N ALA A 218 -11.16 -25.33 -37.96
CA ALA A 218 -10.54 -26.40 -37.18
C ALA A 218 -9.87 -25.90 -35.89
N GLY A 219 -9.81 -24.56 -35.69
CA GLY A 219 -9.23 -23.92 -34.52
C GLY A 219 -10.27 -23.46 -33.53
N LYS A 220 -9.80 -23.11 -32.31
CA LYS A 220 -10.55 -22.41 -31.27
C LYS A 220 -9.75 -21.16 -30.88
N ASN A 221 -10.28 -19.98 -31.16
CA ASN A 221 -9.50 -18.74 -31.09
C ASN A 221 -9.48 -18.17 -29.67
N ALA A 222 -8.38 -18.34 -28.94
CA ALA A 222 -8.21 -17.85 -27.58
C ALA A 222 -8.21 -16.33 -27.48
N ALA A 223 -7.65 -15.60 -28.48
CA ALA A 223 -7.68 -14.14 -28.49
C ALA A 223 -9.10 -13.60 -28.71
N ALA A 224 -9.96 -14.34 -29.44
CA ALA A 224 -11.37 -13.98 -29.55
C ALA A 224 -12.11 -14.18 -28.23
N MET A 225 -11.78 -15.20 -27.44
CA MET A 225 -12.32 -15.40 -26.09
C MET A 225 -11.97 -14.23 -25.18
N ALA A 226 -10.71 -13.83 -25.13
CA ALA A 226 -10.25 -12.69 -24.31
C ALA A 226 -10.96 -11.39 -24.69
N ARG A 227 -11.09 -11.10 -26.01
CA ARG A 227 -11.81 -9.93 -26.50
C ARG A 227 -13.28 -9.97 -26.14
N GLN A 228 -13.95 -11.13 -26.25
CA GLN A 228 -15.37 -11.26 -25.86
C GLN A 228 -15.55 -11.14 -24.36
N ALA A 229 -14.64 -11.64 -23.53
CA ALA A 229 -14.68 -11.43 -22.09
C ALA A 229 -14.67 -9.93 -21.74
N LEU A 230 -13.77 -9.14 -22.37
CA LEU A 230 -13.75 -7.69 -22.19
C LEU A 230 -15.06 -7.02 -22.64
N ASN A 231 -15.62 -7.38 -23.80
CA ASN A 231 -16.91 -6.86 -24.27
C ASN A 231 -18.04 -7.16 -23.27
N MET A 232 -18.09 -8.36 -22.73
CA MET A 232 -19.10 -8.74 -21.72
C MET A 232 -18.89 -7.99 -20.41
N ILE A 233 -17.64 -7.79 -19.96
CA ILE A 233 -17.32 -7.00 -18.76
C ILE A 233 -17.76 -5.55 -18.96
N ASP A 234 -17.47 -4.96 -20.12
CA ASP A 234 -17.88 -3.57 -20.42
C ASP A 234 -19.41 -3.43 -20.43
N ALA A 235 -20.15 -4.41 -20.94
CA ALA A 235 -21.60 -4.45 -20.90
C ALA A 235 -22.21 -4.58 -19.48
N GLN A 236 -21.40 -5.00 -18.49
CA GLN A 236 -21.85 -5.10 -17.10
C GLN A 236 -21.61 -3.80 -16.28
N ARG A 237 -20.95 -2.79 -16.85
CA ARG A 237 -20.58 -1.57 -16.09
C ARG A 237 -21.78 -0.87 -15.46
N ASP A 238 -22.90 -0.80 -16.17
CA ASP A 238 -24.14 -0.18 -15.69
C ASP A 238 -24.90 -1.03 -14.63
N THR A 239 -24.41 -2.24 -14.33
CA THR A 239 -25.03 -3.10 -13.31
C THR A 239 -24.42 -2.93 -11.91
N PHE A 240 -23.35 -2.13 -11.79
CA PHE A 240 -22.73 -1.82 -10.50
C PHE A 240 -23.37 -0.55 -9.91
N ASP A 241 -23.57 -0.55 -8.59
CA ASP A 241 -24.05 0.61 -7.86
C ASP A 241 -22.96 1.72 -7.86
N ASP A 242 -23.32 2.95 -8.17
CA ASP A 242 -22.40 4.10 -8.23
C ASP A 242 -21.67 4.32 -6.88
N LYS A 243 -22.35 4.04 -5.77
CA LYS A 243 -21.76 4.16 -4.42
C LYS A 243 -20.56 3.23 -4.20
N ASP A 244 -20.47 2.12 -4.94
CA ASP A 244 -19.42 1.11 -4.83
C ASP A 244 -18.12 1.54 -5.54
N SER A 245 -18.15 2.61 -6.34
CA SER A 245 -16.98 3.16 -7.06
C SER A 245 -16.19 2.10 -7.84
N VAL A 246 -16.90 1.17 -8.51
CA VAL A 246 -16.27 0.06 -9.24
C VAL A 246 -15.44 0.59 -10.43
N ARG A 247 -14.20 0.10 -10.55
CA ARG A 247 -13.30 0.31 -11.68
C ARG A 247 -12.75 -1.02 -12.15
N ILE A 248 -12.90 -1.33 -13.44
CA ILE A 248 -12.34 -2.53 -14.07
C ILE A 248 -11.53 -2.10 -15.28
N HIS A 249 -10.26 -2.43 -15.31
CA HIS A 249 -9.36 -2.14 -16.42
C HIS A 249 -8.33 -3.25 -16.56
N GLY A 250 -7.78 -3.40 -17.77
CA GLY A 250 -6.79 -4.44 -18.03
C GLY A 250 -6.27 -4.41 -19.44
N ILE A 251 -5.40 -5.37 -19.72
CA ILE A 251 -4.70 -5.54 -21.00
C ILE A 251 -4.74 -6.99 -21.44
N ILE A 252 -4.73 -7.23 -22.75
CA ILE A 252 -4.38 -8.53 -23.32
C ILE A 252 -2.87 -8.54 -23.48
N SER A 253 -2.17 -9.22 -22.54
CA SER A 253 -0.71 -9.27 -22.50
C SER A 253 -0.12 -10.30 -23.46
N ASP A 254 -0.91 -11.32 -23.88
CA ASP A 254 -0.56 -12.29 -24.91
C ASP A 254 -1.83 -12.56 -25.74
N GLY A 255 -1.76 -12.39 -27.06
CA GLY A 255 -2.87 -12.58 -28.00
C GLY A 255 -2.50 -13.43 -29.21
N GLY A 256 -1.34 -14.08 -29.22
CA GLY A 256 -0.79 -14.90 -30.29
C GLY A 256 0.35 -14.20 -31.07
N ASN A 257 1.09 -15.00 -31.89
CA ASN A 257 2.36 -14.59 -32.45
C ASN A 257 2.34 -14.36 -33.98
N ALA A 258 1.29 -14.78 -34.68
CA ALA A 258 1.23 -14.68 -36.14
C ALA A 258 -0.20 -14.51 -36.65
N VAL A 259 -0.42 -13.56 -37.57
CA VAL A 259 -1.75 -13.20 -38.11
C VAL A 259 -2.40 -14.32 -38.92
N ASN A 260 -1.65 -15.24 -39.48
CA ASN A 260 -2.11 -16.37 -40.28
C ASN A 260 -2.34 -17.66 -39.47
N VAL A 261 -2.25 -17.57 -38.12
CA VAL A 261 -2.49 -18.69 -37.22
C VAL A 261 -3.60 -18.30 -36.23
N VAL A 262 -4.61 -19.15 -36.06
CA VAL A 262 -5.61 -19.01 -34.99
C VAL A 262 -4.89 -19.17 -33.67
N PRO A 263 -4.94 -18.16 -32.74
CA PRO A 263 -4.25 -18.24 -31.46
C PRO A 263 -4.81 -19.37 -30.57
N ALA A 264 -3.92 -20.23 -30.09
CA ALA A 264 -4.27 -21.32 -29.16
C ALA A 264 -4.20 -20.87 -27.69
N LYS A 265 -3.54 -19.75 -27.40
CA LYS A 265 -3.45 -19.18 -26.06
C LYS A 265 -3.66 -17.68 -26.14
N ALA A 266 -4.28 -17.12 -25.13
CA ALA A 266 -4.29 -15.68 -24.86
C ALA A 266 -4.28 -15.44 -23.36
N VAL A 267 -3.65 -14.34 -22.93
CA VAL A 267 -3.60 -13.92 -21.53
C VAL A 267 -4.24 -12.54 -21.42
N LEU A 268 -5.18 -12.42 -20.49
CA LEU A 268 -5.86 -11.18 -20.13
C LEU A 268 -5.54 -10.88 -18.66
N GLU A 269 -4.94 -9.74 -18.40
CA GLU A 269 -4.67 -9.25 -17.06
C GLU A 269 -5.66 -8.15 -16.70
N LEU A 270 -6.29 -8.25 -15.52
CA LEU A 270 -7.31 -7.33 -15.05
C LEU A 270 -7.01 -6.84 -13.63
N GLN A 271 -7.30 -5.57 -13.37
CA GLN A 271 -7.39 -5.00 -12.04
C GLN A 271 -8.83 -4.54 -11.80
N ILE A 272 -9.44 -5.06 -10.74
CA ILE A 272 -10.82 -4.81 -10.34
C ILE A 272 -10.78 -4.05 -9.03
N ARG A 273 -11.25 -2.81 -9.01
CA ARG A 273 -11.25 -1.92 -7.86
C ARG A 273 -12.67 -1.62 -7.40
N ALA A 274 -12.88 -1.52 -6.08
CA ALA A 274 -14.15 -1.04 -5.50
C ALA A 274 -13.94 -0.51 -4.07
N LYS A 275 -14.97 0.21 -3.57
CA LYS A 275 -14.94 0.95 -2.31
C LYS A 275 -15.03 0.09 -1.05
N THR A 276 -15.64 -1.11 -1.14
CA THR A 276 -15.81 -2.03 -0.01
C THR A 276 -15.33 -3.43 -0.36
N PRO A 277 -14.97 -4.27 0.64
CA PRO A 277 -14.60 -5.67 0.39
C PRO A 277 -15.70 -6.45 -0.34
N GLU A 278 -16.97 -6.22 0.01
CA GLU A 278 -18.12 -6.86 -0.61
C GLU A 278 -18.28 -6.43 -2.07
N ALA A 279 -18.08 -5.15 -2.37
CA ALA A 279 -18.13 -4.61 -3.74
C ALA A 279 -16.99 -5.16 -4.61
N VAL A 280 -15.75 -5.29 -4.08
CA VAL A 280 -14.64 -5.96 -4.77
C VAL A 280 -15.02 -7.41 -5.08
N ALA A 281 -15.50 -8.16 -4.08
CA ALA A 281 -15.89 -9.56 -4.24
C ALA A 281 -17.03 -9.73 -5.25
N ASN A 282 -18.03 -8.83 -5.24
CA ASN A 282 -19.13 -8.84 -6.21
C ASN A 282 -18.64 -8.55 -7.63
N ALA A 283 -17.83 -7.54 -7.83
CA ALA A 283 -17.26 -7.20 -9.12
C ALA A 283 -16.39 -8.35 -9.67
N CYS A 284 -15.59 -9.00 -8.82
CA CYS A 284 -14.84 -10.20 -9.19
C CYS A 284 -15.74 -11.34 -9.69
N LYS A 285 -16.86 -11.61 -9.02
CA LYS A 285 -17.84 -12.63 -9.45
C LYS A 285 -18.46 -12.31 -10.82
N VAL A 286 -18.75 -11.03 -11.08
CA VAL A 286 -19.28 -10.59 -12.39
C VAL A 286 -18.24 -10.83 -13.47
N VAL A 287 -16.97 -10.43 -13.24
CA VAL A 287 -15.86 -10.65 -14.17
C VAL A 287 -15.65 -12.14 -14.45
N ASP A 288 -15.61 -12.98 -13.41
CA ASP A 288 -15.41 -14.43 -13.57
C ASP A 288 -16.51 -15.06 -14.41
N ARG A 289 -17.76 -14.64 -14.22
CA ARG A 289 -18.90 -15.09 -15.03
C ARG A 289 -18.76 -14.72 -16.51
N CYS A 290 -18.31 -13.48 -16.82
CA CYS A 290 -18.07 -13.03 -18.19
C CYS A 290 -16.94 -13.82 -18.86
N VAL A 291 -15.85 -14.04 -18.13
CA VAL A 291 -14.68 -14.80 -18.58
C VAL A 291 -15.05 -16.25 -18.89
N LYS A 292 -15.78 -16.92 -17.98
CA LYS A 292 -16.27 -18.28 -18.17
C LYS A 292 -17.22 -18.38 -19.36
N ALA A 293 -18.16 -17.44 -19.49
CA ALA A 293 -19.10 -17.40 -20.60
C ALA A 293 -18.39 -17.21 -21.95
N ALA A 294 -17.37 -16.37 -22.01
CA ALA A 294 -16.56 -16.18 -23.22
C ALA A 294 -15.82 -17.48 -23.62
N ALA A 295 -15.18 -18.17 -22.69
CA ALA A 295 -14.52 -19.45 -22.95
C ALA A 295 -15.52 -20.51 -23.43
N MET A 296 -16.67 -20.63 -22.77
CA MET A 296 -17.73 -21.56 -23.13
C MET A 296 -18.25 -21.31 -24.55
N ALA A 297 -18.48 -20.05 -24.95
CA ALA A 297 -19.01 -19.68 -26.26
C ALA A 297 -18.09 -20.11 -27.44
N PHE A 298 -16.80 -20.32 -27.18
CA PHE A 298 -15.81 -20.79 -28.18
C PHE A 298 -15.38 -22.22 -27.94
N CYS A 299 -16.04 -22.95 -27.04
CA CYS A 299 -15.65 -24.33 -26.63
C CYS A 299 -14.17 -24.43 -26.24
N GLY A 300 -13.61 -23.39 -25.61
CA GLY A 300 -12.25 -23.34 -25.12
C GLY A 300 -12.16 -23.57 -23.63
N ASN A 301 -10.95 -23.60 -23.08
CA ASN A 301 -10.73 -23.69 -21.64
C ASN A 301 -10.28 -22.34 -21.08
N VAL A 302 -10.44 -22.13 -19.81
CA VAL A 302 -9.94 -20.94 -19.12
C VAL A 302 -9.45 -21.26 -17.74
N THR A 303 -8.30 -20.67 -17.40
CA THR A 303 -7.75 -20.64 -16.05
C THR A 303 -7.83 -19.21 -15.53
N ILE A 304 -8.41 -19.03 -14.35
CA ILE A 304 -8.50 -17.75 -13.65
C ILE A 304 -7.58 -17.82 -12.44
N HIS A 305 -6.52 -17.01 -12.44
CA HIS A 305 -5.64 -16.80 -11.30
C HIS A 305 -6.01 -15.51 -10.63
N ASN A 306 -6.46 -15.55 -9.40
CA ASN A 306 -6.57 -14.41 -8.52
C ASN A 306 -5.21 -14.18 -7.87
N LEU A 307 -4.55 -13.05 -8.18
CA LEU A 307 -3.19 -12.75 -7.73
C LEU A 307 -3.14 -12.00 -6.39
N GLY A 308 -4.29 -11.82 -5.75
CA GLY A 308 -4.42 -11.00 -4.57
C GLY A 308 -4.71 -9.54 -4.90
N GLY A 309 -4.43 -8.67 -3.95
CA GLY A 309 -4.67 -7.23 -4.02
C GLY A 309 -4.73 -6.62 -2.64
N TYR A 310 -5.24 -5.40 -2.54
CA TYR A 310 -5.36 -4.66 -1.28
C TYR A 310 -6.81 -4.50 -0.86
N MET A 311 -7.03 -4.47 0.44
CA MET A 311 -8.31 -4.11 1.03
C MET A 311 -8.60 -2.62 0.79
N PRO A 312 -9.88 -2.22 0.73
CA PRO A 312 -10.23 -0.82 0.72
C PRO A 312 -9.75 -0.12 2.00
N TYR A 313 -9.18 1.08 1.87
CA TYR A 313 -8.82 1.88 3.02
C TYR A 313 -10.03 2.62 3.58
N LYS A 314 -10.18 2.59 4.89
CA LYS A 314 -11.13 3.39 5.66
C LYS A 314 -10.38 4.15 6.76
N SER A 315 -10.44 5.47 6.75
CA SER A 315 -9.78 6.28 7.76
C SER A 315 -10.46 6.18 9.14
N SER A 316 -9.69 6.36 10.22
CA SER A 316 -10.24 6.71 11.53
C SER A 316 -10.55 8.21 11.56
N GLU A 317 -11.82 8.55 11.76
CA GLU A 317 -12.26 9.95 11.83
C GLU A 317 -11.61 10.68 13.03
N ASN A 318 -11.42 9.97 14.15
CA ASN A 318 -10.78 10.53 15.34
C ASN A 318 -9.29 10.81 15.12
N LEU A 319 -8.57 9.93 14.42
CA LEU A 319 -7.17 10.18 14.04
C LEU A 319 -7.07 11.33 13.03
N ASN A 320 -7.93 11.39 12.02
CA ASN A 320 -7.97 12.51 11.08
C ASN A 320 -8.24 13.84 11.77
N LYS A 321 -9.19 13.86 12.72
CA LYS A 321 -9.49 15.07 13.51
C LYS A 321 -8.29 15.50 14.35
N LEU A 322 -7.67 14.57 15.09
CA LEU A 322 -6.50 14.85 15.92
C LEU A 322 -5.34 15.41 15.08
N HIS A 323 -5.06 14.78 13.94
CA HIS A 323 -4.05 15.25 13.00
C HIS A 323 -4.36 16.66 12.44
N GLY A 324 -5.62 16.92 12.12
CA GLY A 324 -6.09 18.24 11.69
C GLY A 324 -5.95 19.31 12.75
N ASP A 325 -6.28 19.00 14.02
CA ASP A 325 -6.09 19.90 15.15
C ASP A 325 -4.60 20.23 15.34
N ASN A 326 -3.70 19.24 15.19
CA ASN A 326 -2.25 19.44 15.25
C ASN A 326 -1.70 20.25 14.07
N LEU A 327 -2.22 20.05 12.86
CA LEU A 327 -1.84 20.86 11.70
C LEU A 327 -2.25 22.33 11.89
N MET A 328 -3.46 22.57 12.42
CA MET A 328 -3.92 23.91 12.74
C MET A 328 -3.04 24.56 13.81
N GLU A 329 -2.65 23.82 14.85
CA GLU A 329 -1.74 24.32 15.89
C GLU A 329 -0.34 24.65 15.33
N LEU A 330 0.19 23.79 14.46
CA LEU A 330 1.54 23.93 13.90
C LEU A 330 1.66 25.07 12.89
N SER A 331 0.69 25.23 12.00
CA SER A 331 0.80 26.08 10.81
C SER A 331 -0.36 27.05 10.59
N GLY A 332 -1.44 26.99 11.38
CA GLY A 332 -2.65 27.75 11.14
C GLY A 332 -3.45 27.27 9.90
N LYS A 333 -3.08 26.14 9.28
CA LYS A 333 -3.75 25.60 8.11
C LYS A 333 -4.85 24.62 8.50
N VAL A 334 -5.94 24.64 7.75
CA VAL A 334 -7.01 23.63 7.86
C VAL A 334 -6.60 22.40 7.07
N LEU A 335 -6.75 21.23 7.68
CA LEU A 335 -6.52 19.95 6.99
C LEU A 335 -7.52 19.78 5.83
N GLY A 336 -7.01 19.51 4.63
CA GLY A 336 -7.85 19.18 3.48
C GLY A 336 -8.52 17.81 3.67
N ASN A 337 -9.78 17.70 3.24
CA ASN A 337 -10.47 16.41 3.14
C ASN A 337 -10.87 16.19 1.69
N PHE A 338 -10.34 15.14 1.07
CA PHE A 338 -10.61 14.82 -0.34
C PHE A 338 -11.65 13.70 -0.52
N GLY A 339 -12.38 13.33 0.52
CA GLY A 339 -13.42 12.32 0.45
C GLY A 339 -12.90 10.94 0.01
N HIS A 340 -13.71 10.21 -0.76
CA HIS A 340 -13.34 8.93 -1.35
C HIS A 340 -12.46 9.11 -2.60
N ARG A 341 -11.39 8.32 -2.72
CA ARG A 341 -10.49 8.31 -3.88
C ARG A 341 -10.45 6.92 -4.54
N GLY A 342 -10.35 6.90 -5.87
CA GLY A 342 -10.31 5.64 -6.65
C GLY A 342 -8.94 4.94 -6.69
N SER A 343 -7.87 5.53 -6.11
CA SER A 343 -6.57 4.88 -5.90
C SER A 343 -6.65 3.81 -4.82
N SER A 344 -5.56 3.10 -4.58
CA SER A 344 -5.48 2.04 -3.58
C SER A 344 -4.14 2.14 -2.85
N THR A 345 -4.08 1.64 -1.63
CA THR A 345 -2.87 1.48 -0.83
C THR A 345 -3.02 0.25 0.06
N ASP A 346 -1.93 -0.41 0.44
CA ASP A 346 -1.97 -1.53 1.37
C ASP A 346 -2.21 -1.09 2.84
N MET A 347 -2.26 0.24 3.12
CA MET A 347 -2.86 0.75 4.36
C MET A 347 -4.34 0.38 4.50
N GLY A 348 -5.01 0.05 3.38
CA GLY A 348 -6.34 -0.55 3.41
C GLY A 348 -6.39 -1.83 4.23
N ASP A 349 -5.40 -2.70 4.06
CA ASP A 349 -5.29 -3.96 4.82
C ASP A 349 -5.15 -3.69 6.33
N VAL A 350 -4.35 -2.71 6.72
CA VAL A 350 -4.19 -2.29 8.13
C VAL A 350 -5.49 -1.71 8.68
N SER A 351 -6.15 -0.83 7.92
CA SER A 351 -7.37 -0.13 8.37
C SER A 351 -8.59 -1.04 8.56
N MET A 352 -8.55 -2.29 8.05
CA MET A 352 -9.57 -3.29 8.35
C MET A 352 -9.47 -3.79 9.79
N LEU A 353 -8.28 -3.76 10.37
CA LEU A 353 -7.97 -4.40 11.66
C LEU A 353 -7.75 -3.39 12.78
N LEU A 354 -7.22 -2.20 12.46
CA LEU A 354 -6.76 -1.20 13.41
C LEU A 354 -7.17 0.20 12.96
N PRO A 355 -7.39 1.15 13.88
CA PRO A 355 -7.44 2.57 13.55
C PRO A 355 -6.15 2.98 12.82
N ALA A 356 -6.29 3.60 11.65
CA ALA A 356 -5.17 3.97 10.81
C ALA A 356 -5.29 5.41 10.31
N LEU A 357 -4.20 6.17 10.47
CA LEU A 357 -4.00 7.45 9.81
C LEU A 357 -3.16 7.23 8.54
N HIS A 358 -3.67 7.66 7.41
CA HIS A 358 -2.94 7.76 6.15
C HIS A 358 -3.09 9.20 5.63
N ALA A 359 -2.32 10.09 6.25
CA ALA A 359 -2.29 11.51 5.88
C ALA A 359 -1.32 11.75 4.72
N TYR A 360 -1.37 12.93 4.15
CA TYR A 360 -0.44 13.41 3.13
C TYR A 360 0.21 14.71 3.59
N SER A 361 1.52 14.85 3.36
CA SER A 361 2.23 16.12 3.47
C SER A 361 2.57 16.66 2.08
N GLY A 362 2.41 17.97 1.89
CA GLY A 362 2.83 18.65 0.67
C GLY A 362 4.36 18.66 0.49
N GLY A 363 4.82 19.41 -0.50
CA GLY A 363 6.24 19.60 -0.79
C GLY A 363 6.73 18.83 -2.02
N PHE A 364 5.83 18.22 -2.79
CA PHE A 364 6.14 17.52 -4.03
C PHE A 364 5.46 18.20 -5.23
N ALA A 365 6.13 18.12 -6.38
CA ALA A 365 5.62 18.54 -7.69
C ALA A 365 5.64 17.38 -8.68
N GLY A 366 4.92 17.54 -9.80
CA GLY A 366 4.82 16.51 -10.85
C GLY A 366 3.72 15.49 -10.62
N SER A 367 3.64 14.48 -11.46
CA SER A 367 2.60 13.46 -11.40
C SER A 367 3.06 12.25 -10.57
N PRO A 368 2.31 11.80 -9.55
CA PRO A 368 2.64 10.56 -8.83
C PRO A 368 2.86 9.40 -9.83
N HIS A 369 3.91 8.61 -9.60
CA HIS A 369 4.43 7.56 -10.49
C HIS A 369 5.01 8.07 -11.82
N GLY A 370 5.08 9.39 -12.02
CA GLY A 370 5.69 10.03 -13.19
C GLY A 370 7.19 10.28 -13.02
N ALA A 371 7.86 10.52 -14.15
CA ALA A 371 9.28 10.89 -14.15
C ALA A 371 9.52 12.30 -13.58
N ASP A 372 8.50 13.10 -13.47
CA ASP A 372 8.48 14.49 -12.98
C ASP A 372 8.06 14.62 -11.51
N PHE A 373 7.79 13.49 -10.81
CA PHE A 373 7.45 13.52 -9.38
C PHE A 373 8.69 13.74 -8.54
N VAL A 374 8.90 14.95 -8.07
CA VAL A 374 10.12 15.38 -7.36
C VAL A 374 9.78 16.19 -6.11
N VAL A 375 10.73 16.26 -5.19
CA VAL A 375 10.66 17.15 -4.03
C VAL A 375 10.89 18.58 -4.50
N GLU A 376 9.91 19.46 -4.27
CA GLU A 376 9.98 20.90 -4.56
C GLU A 376 10.31 21.71 -3.30
N ASP A 377 9.65 21.38 -2.18
CA ASP A 377 9.91 21.97 -0.87
C ASP A 377 10.32 20.90 0.15
N PRO A 378 11.62 20.71 0.41
CA PRO A 378 12.11 19.69 1.32
C PRO A 378 11.74 19.94 2.78
N VAL A 379 11.43 21.18 3.17
CA VAL A 379 10.96 21.49 4.53
C VAL A 379 9.56 20.93 4.71
N LEU A 380 8.68 21.22 3.78
CA LEU A 380 7.31 20.73 3.81
C LEU A 380 7.26 19.19 3.65
N ALA A 381 8.10 18.64 2.74
CA ALA A 381 8.14 17.20 2.45
C ALA A 381 8.70 16.36 3.59
N TYR A 382 9.67 16.84 4.34
CA TYR A 382 10.38 16.03 5.34
C TYR A 382 10.16 16.51 6.78
N VAL A 383 10.28 17.84 7.01
CA VAL A 383 10.37 18.40 8.35
C VAL A 383 8.97 18.60 8.97
N GLU A 384 8.05 19.18 8.19
CA GLU A 384 6.69 19.47 8.70
C GLU A 384 5.91 18.16 8.94
N GLY A 385 6.03 17.14 8.07
CA GLY A 385 5.43 15.84 8.28
C GLY A 385 5.98 15.14 9.53
N ALA A 386 7.30 15.25 9.78
CA ALA A 386 7.91 14.71 11.01
C ALA A 386 7.38 15.40 12.28
N LYS A 387 7.21 16.73 12.26
CA LYS A 387 6.61 17.47 13.37
C LYS A 387 5.19 17.01 13.64
N LEU A 388 4.37 16.85 12.59
CA LEU A 388 2.99 16.37 12.72
C LEU A 388 2.94 14.97 13.31
N LEU A 389 3.74 14.00 12.83
CA LEU A 389 3.82 12.66 13.41
C LEU A 389 4.19 12.70 14.89
N ALA A 390 5.18 13.50 15.26
CA ALA A 390 5.61 13.63 16.66
C ALA A 390 4.53 14.27 17.52
N MET A 391 3.83 15.29 17.03
CA MET A 391 2.70 15.94 17.73
C MET A 391 1.52 14.98 17.89
N ASP A 392 1.22 14.16 16.88
CA ASP A 392 0.15 13.15 16.93
C ASP A 392 0.43 12.14 18.04
N VAL A 393 1.66 11.62 18.10
CA VAL A 393 2.09 10.69 19.17
C VAL A 393 1.99 11.35 20.55
N VAL A 394 2.47 12.59 20.72
CA VAL A 394 2.39 13.32 21.99
C VAL A 394 0.92 13.54 22.40
N ALA A 395 0.04 13.87 21.46
CA ALA A 395 -1.39 14.05 21.74
C ALA A 395 -2.08 12.73 22.12
N LEU A 396 -1.62 11.59 21.58
CA LEU A 396 -2.18 10.26 21.84
C LEU A 396 -1.65 9.64 23.13
N LEU A 397 -0.36 9.83 23.45
CA LEU A 397 0.31 9.15 24.57
C LEU A 397 0.67 10.06 25.76
N GLY A 398 0.47 11.37 25.64
CA GLY A 398 0.65 12.32 26.75
C GLY A 398 -0.45 12.24 27.80
N GLU A 399 -0.18 12.80 28.99
CA GLU A 399 -1.15 12.94 30.09
C GLU A 399 -1.95 11.66 30.41
N GLY A 400 -1.24 10.51 30.41
CA GLY A 400 -1.84 9.21 30.72
C GLY A 400 -2.52 8.52 29.54
N ALA A 401 -2.34 9.02 28.31
CA ALA A 401 -2.84 8.43 27.06
C ALA A 401 -4.37 8.27 26.98
N GLU A 402 -5.13 9.19 27.55
CA GLU A 402 -6.61 9.12 27.53
C GLU A 402 -7.14 9.10 26.09
N LYS A 403 -6.65 10.03 25.24
CA LYS A 403 -7.07 10.10 23.83
C LYS A 403 -6.64 8.87 23.03
N GLY A 404 -5.45 8.37 23.28
CA GLY A 404 -4.98 7.15 22.64
C GLY A 404 -5.83 5.92 23.00
N ARG A 405 -6.24 5.78 24.28
CA ARG A 405 -7.15 4.71 24.71
C ARG A 405 -8.53 4.79 24.08
N GLU A 406 -9.07 6.02 23.94
CA GLU A 406 -10.36 6.26 23.27
C GLU A 406 -10.30 5.74 21.82
N ILE A 407 -9.24 6.07 21.08
CA ILE A 407 -9.10 5.67 19.67
C ILE A 407 -8.78 4.17 19.53
N ALA A 408 -7.93 3.63 20.41
CA ALA A 408 -7.64 2.19 20.41
C ALA A 408 -8.88 1.32 20.67
N ALA A 409 -9.92 1.86 21.30
CA ALA A 409 -11.19 1.18 21.52
C ALA A 409 -12.16 1.23 20.31
N GLU A 410 -11.77 1.86 19.19
CA GLU A 410 -12.57 1.84 17.96
C GLU A 410 -12.76 0.40 17.47
N THR A 411 -14.00 0.07 17.07
CA THR A 411 -14.30 -1.28 16.59
C THR A 411 -13.68 -1.50 15.21
N PRO A 412 -12.83 -2.51 15.04
CA PRO A 412 -12.27 -2.84 13.73
C PRO A 412 -13.36 -3.26 12.73
N VAL A 413 -13.10 -3.10 11.43
CA VAL A 413 -14.02 -3.52 10.36
C VAL A 413 -14.15 -5.04 10.36
N MET A 414 -13.05 -5.76 10.60
CA MET A 414 -13.02 -7.22 10.72
C MET A 414 -11.92 -7.68 11.66
N ASN A 415 -12.00 -8.91 12.14
CA ASN A 415 -10.92 -9.53 12.88
C ASN A 415 -9.87 -10.15 11.94
N LYS A 416 -8.69 -10.46 12.46
CA LYS A 416 -7.56 -11.01 11.70
C LYS A 416 -7.89 -12.34 11.00
N GLU A 417 -8.65 -13.22 11.64
CA GLU A 417 -9.04 -14.53 11.06
C GLU A 417 -9.90 -14.32 9.80
N THR A 418 -10.95 -13.50 9.90
CA THR A 418 -11.82 -13.14 8.77
C THR A 418 -11.01 -12.45 7.65
N TYR A 419 -10.06 -11.59 8.01
CA TYR A 419 -9.18 -10.93 7.05
C TYR A 419 -8.33 -11.96 6.29
N LEU A 420 -7.67 -12.89 6.98
CA LEU A 420 -6.83 -13.89 6.35
C LEU A 420 -7.64 -14.81 5.44
N GLU A 421 -8.84 -15.23 5.86
CA GLU A 421 -9.75 -16.00 5.00
C GLU A 421 -10.15 -15.25 3.72
N TYR A 422 -10.40 -13.94 3.84
CA TYR A 422 -10.71 -13.11 2.68
C TYR A 422 -9.49 -13.02 1.72
N LYS A 423 -8.29 -12.80 2.25
CA LYS A 423 -7.05 -12.74 1.44
C LYS A 423 -6.75 -14.06 0.73
N GLU A 424 -6.98 -15.20 1.38
CA GLU A 424 -6.83 -16.51 0.74
C GLU A 424 -7.79 -16.69 -0.45
N LYS A 425 -9.06 -16.26 -0.30
CA LYS A 425 -10.04 -16.29 -1.41
C LYS A 425 -9.61 -15.38 -2.57
N MET A 426 -8.99 -14.23 -2.27
CA MET A 426 -8.42 -13.33 -3.29
C MET A 426 -7.15 -13.87 -3.97
N SER A 427 -6.56 -14.94 -3.47
CA SER A 427 -5.32 -15.56 -3.98
C SER A 427 -5.56 -16.97 -4.50
N SER A 428 -6.73 -17.23 -5.07
CA SER A 428 -7.18 -18.54 -5.52
C SER A 428 -6.91 -18.79 -7.01
N LYS A 429 -6.93 -20.07 -7.42
CA LYS A 429 -6.87 -20.50 -8.82
C LYS A 429 -8.10 -21.33 -9.14
N GLU A 430 -8.72 -21.09 -10.30
CA GLU A 430 -9.84 -21.86 -10.82
C GLU A 430 -9.62 -22.24 -12.28
N GLU A 431 -9.86 -23.50 -12.63
CA GLU A 431 -9.75 -24.04 -14.01
C GLU A 431 -11.14 -24.48 -14.49
N CYS A 432 -11.57 -23.99 -15.66
CA CYS A 432 -12.83 -24.35 -16.28
C CYS A 432 -12.58 -24.92 -17.68
N LYS A 433 -13.14 -26.10 -17.97
CA LYS A 433 -12.96 -26.83 -19.22
C LYS A 433 -14.29 -26.92 -19.98
N TYR A 434 -14.31 -26.40 -21.20
CA TYR A 434 -15.45 -26.42 -22.11
C TYR A 434 -15.11 -27.04 -23.47
N ASP A 435 -13.92 -27.63 -23.61
CA ASP A 435 -13.44 -28.23 -24.86
C ASP A 435 -14.11 -29.52 -25.24
N GLN A 436 -14.87 -30.10 -24.30
CA GLN A 436 -15.67 -31.34 -24.49
C GLN A 436 -17.15 -31.07 -24.77
N ALA A 437 -17.59 -29.81 -24.84
CA ALA A 437 -18.96 -29.40 -25.09
C ALA A 437 -19.34 -29.38 -26.57
#